data_ed35cd5de875158429a5753361a4b5de
#
_entry.id   ed35cd5de875158429a5753361a4b5de
#
_cell.length_a   1.000
_cell.length_b   1.000
_cell.length_c   1.000
_cell.angle_alpha   90.00
_cell.angle_beta   90.00
_cell.angle_gamma   90.00
#
_symmetry.space_group_name_H-M   'P 1'
#
loop_
_entity.id
_entity.type
_entity.pdbx_description
1 polymer ?
#
loop_
_entity_poly.entity_id
_entity_poly.type
_entity_poly.pdbx_seq_one_letter_code
_entity_poly.pdbx_strand_id
1 'polypeptide(L)'
;MVIERDILDILESIPDPEMPISILDLGLIEEVEIQDSSVHVTVLPTFVGCIALPVIADEIKLKVGELEDVEAVEVQFIYDPPWSTDRITNKGKADLATHGITVPDGTSCGCTSHAIGVDLRITAIACPWCESNETTLTSPFGPTRCRSIHFCNSCRQPFERMKKV
;
A
#
# COMPACT_ATOMS: atom_id res chain seq x y z
N MET A 1 -1.32 28.79 -12.01
CA MET A 1 -0.27 28.42 -11.01
C MET A 1 -0.75 27.18 -10.31
N VAL A 2 -0.10 26.04 -10.55
CA VAL A 2 -0.41 24.75 -9.91
C VAL A 2 -0.05 24.82 -8.44
N ILE A 3 -0.91 24.31 -7.58
CA ILE A 3 -0.64 24.17 -6.15
C ILE A 3 -0.54 22.67 -5.80
N GLU A 4 0.15 22.36 -4.72
CA GLU A 4 0.36 20.98 -4.23
C GLU A 4 -0.95 20.19 -4.12
N ARG A 5 -2.04 20.85 -3.73
CA ARG A 5 -3.35 20.22 -3.59
C ARG A 5 -3.90 19.70 -4.91
N ASP A 6 -3.72 20.44 -6.01
CA ASP A 6 -4.18 20.00 -7.34
C ASP A 6 -3.46 18.72 -7.76
N ILE A 7 -2.17 18.62 -7.43
CA ILE A 7 -1.35 17.42 -7.69
C ILE A 7 -1.82 16.26 -6.82
N LEU A 8 -2.06 16.49 -5.52
CA LEU A 8 -2.55 15.44 -4.62
C LEU A 8 -3.92 14.91 -5.02
N ASP A 9 -4.83 15.77 -5.48
CA ASP A 9 -6.15 15.37 -5.99
C ASP A 9 -6.01 14.48 -7.24
N ILE A 10 -5.04 14.78 -8.10
CA ILE A 10 -4.71 13.94 -9.27
C ILE A 10 -4.12 12.60 -8.80
N LEU A 11 -3.16 12.61 -7.88
CA LEU A 11 -2.52 11.39 -7.36
C LEU A 11 -3.54 10.48 -6.65
N GLU A 12 -4.55 11.06 -5.96
CA GLU A 12 -5.66 10.29 -5.39
C GLU A 12 -6.52 9.61 -6.48
N SER A 13 -6.57 10.18 -7.67
CA SER A 13 -7.30 9.59 -8.81
C SER A 13 -6.57 8.43 -9.50
N ILE A 14 -5.29 8.22 -9.20
CA ILE A 14 -4.47 7.16 -9.81
C ILE A 14 -4.62 5.88 -8.99
N PRO A 15 -5.27 4.82 -9.52
CA PRO A 15 -5.34 3.54 -8.84
C PRO A 15 -3.99 2.81 -8.90
N ASP A 16 -3.67 2.08 -7.85
CA ASP A 16 -2.57 1.12 -7.92
C ASP A 16 -2.97 -0.04 -8.86
N PRO A 17 -2.09 -0.49 -9.79
CA PRO A 17 -2.44 -1.55 -10.76
C PRO A 17 -2.75 -2.91 -10.13
N GLU A 18 -2.27 -3.16 -8.92
CA GLU A 18 -2.39 -4.45 -8.22
C GLU A 18 -3.31 -4.40 -7.01
N MET A 19 -3.70 -3.19 -6.56
CA MET A 19 -4.50 -2.95 -5.37
C MET A 19 -5.73 -2.11 -5.70
N PRO A 20 -6.91 -2.41 -5.15
CA PRO A 20 -8.15 -1.68 -5.46
C PRO A 20 -8.26 -0.35 -4.70
N ILE A 21 -7.17 0.37 -4.57
CA ILE A 21 -7.09 1.69 -3.93
C ILE A 21 -6.13 2.60 -4.67
N SER A 22 -6.20 3.90 -4.41
CA SER A 22 -5.29 4.87 -5.02
C SER A 22 -3.86 4.73 -4.48
N ILE A 23 -2.88 5.18 -5.27
CA ILE A 23 -1.48 5.23 -4.84
C ILE A 23 -1.29 6.18 -3.64
N LEU A 24 -2.14 7.20 -3.51
CA LEU A 24 -2.13 8.12 -2.37
C LEU A 24 -2.67 7.42 -1.11
N ASP A 25 -3.82 6.74 -1.21
CA ASP A 25 -4.42 5.99 -0.09
C ASP A 25 -3.56 4.80 0.35
N LEU A 26 -2.80 4.19 -0.58
CA LEU A 26 -1.81 3.16 -0.27
C LEU A 26 -0.58 3.72 0.45
N GLY A 27 -0.42 5.05 0.48
CA GLY A 27 0.70 5.72 1.14
C GLY A 27 2.03 5.58 0.39
N LEU A 28 1.97 5.50 -0.95
CA LEU A 28 3.18 5.44 -1.78
C LEU A 28 3.83 6.82 -1.97
N ILE A 29 3.06 7.89 -1.85
CA ILE A 29 3.60 9.25 -2.06
C ILE A 29 4.31 9.70 -0.78
N GLU A 30 5.57 10.03 -0.92
CA GLU A 30 6.42 10.57 0.16
C GLU A 30 6.43 12.08 0.14
N GLU A 31 6.70 12.66 -1.03
CA GLU A 31 6.85 14.09 -1.18
C GLU A 31 6.45 14.56 -2.57
N VAL A 32 5.90 15.76 -2.65
CA VAL A 32 5.60 16.46 -3.91
C VAL A 32 6.26 17.84 -3.84
N GLU A 33 7.20 18.09 -4.70
CA GLU A 33 7.88 19.38 -4.82
C GLU A 33 7.51 20.06 -6.15
N ILE A 34 7.21 21.34 -6.07
CA ILE A 34 6.92 22.17 -7.25
C ILE A 34 8.05 23.21 -7.37
N GLN A 35 8.77 23.17 -8.49
CA GLN A 35 9.83 24.10 -8.81
C GLN A 35 9.50 24.76 -10.16
N ASP A 36 9.05 26.02 -10.10
CA ASP A 36 8.56 26.76 -11.27
C ASP A 36 7.43 26.00 -12.03
N SER A 37 7.72 25.44 -13.19
CA SER A 37 6.81 24.61 -14.00
C SER A 37 7.14 23.11 -13.96
N SER A 38 8.06 22.70 -13.07
CA SER A 38 8.45 21.30 -12.91
C SER A 38 7.89 20.74 -11.62
N VAL A 39 7.37 19.51 -11.69
CA VAL A 39 6.85 18.76 -10.54
C VAL A 39 7.72 17.55 -10.28
N HIS A 40 8.21 17.40 -9.07
CA HIS A 40 8.96 16.23 -8.62
C HIS A 40 8.11 15.44 -7.63
N VAL A 41 7.85 14.17 -7.94
CA VAL A 41 7.08 13.26 -7.09
C VAL A 41 8.00 12.16 -6.57
N THR A 42 8.18 12.12 -5.27
CA THR A 42 8.93 11.06 -4.59
C THR A 42 7.99 9.96 -4.16
N VAL A 43 8.25 8.74 -4.62
CA VAL A 43 7.43 7.55 -4.40
C VAL A 43 8.18 6.54 -3.55
N LEU A 44 7.53 6.02 -2.53
CA LEU A 44 8.02 5.00 -1.61
C LEU A 44 7.29 3.67 -1.86
N PRO A 45 7.87 2.72 -2.60
CA PRO A 45 7.20 1.47 -2.97
C PRO A 45 6.98 0.53 -1.79
N THR A 46 5.89 -0.24 -1.83
CA THR A 46 5.62 -1.30 -0.84
C THR A 46 6.65 -2.44 -0.88
N PHE A 47 7.32 -2.60 -2.02
CA PHE A 47 8.30 -3.69 -2.24
C PHE A 47 9.31 -3.29 -3.30
N VAL A 48 10.60 -3.55 -3.05
CA VAL A 48 11.73 -3.16 -3.92
C VAL A 48 11.64 -3.75 -5.34
N GLY A 49 11.02 -4.89 -5.51
CA GLY A 49 10.90 -5.58 -6.81
C GLY A 49 9.47 -5.55 -7.38
N CYS A 50 8.67 -4.53 -7.08
CA CYS A 50 7.32 -4.41 -7.60
C CYS A 50 7.34 -4.13 -9.11
N ILE A 51 6.67 -4.98 -9.90
CA ILE A 51 6.59 -4.83 -11.35
C ILE A 51 5.65 -3.69 -11.78
N ALA A 52 4.82 -3.19 -10.87
CA ALA A 52 3.90 -2.10 -11.13
C ALA A 52 4.58 -0.71 -11.16
N LEU A 53 5.80 -0.58 -10.63
CA LEU A 53 6.46 0.73 -10.48
C LEU A 53 6.60 1.52 -11.78
N PRO A 54 7.00 0.93 -12.92
CA PRO A 54 7.05 1.66 -14.18
C PRO A 54 5.68 2.19 -14.61
N VAL A 55 4.62 1.39 -14.42
CA VAL A 55 3.24 1.78 -14.77
C VAL A 55 2.79 2.94 -13.88
N ILE A 56 3.05 2.87 -12.59
CA ILE A 56 2.73 3.96 -11.64
C ILE A 56 3.47 5.25 -12.03
N ALA A 57 4.76 5.16 -12.36
CA ALA A 57 5.53 6.32 -12.78
C ALA A 57 4.99 6.96 -14.07
N ASP A 58 4.63 6.14 -15.05
CA ASP A 58 4.07 6.63 -16.32
C ASP A 58 2.69 7.28 -16.12
N GLU A 59 1.82 6.70 -15.29
CA GLU A 59 0.53 7.26 -14.94
C GLU A 59 0.66 8.62 -14.21
N ILE A 60 1.60 8.72 -13.26
CA ILE A 60 1.88 9.98 -12.56
C ILE A 60 2.32 11.05 -13.57
N LYS A 61 3.30 10.73 -14.44
CA LYS A 61 3.82 11.67 -15.44
C LYS A 61 2.74 12.12 -16.42
N LEU A 62 1.89 11.18 -16.85
CA LEU A 62 0.81 11.46 -17.78
C LEU A 62 -0.20 12.40 -17.14
N LYS A 63 -0.77 12.04 -16.00
CA LYS A 63 -1.88 12.78 -15.39
C LYS A 63 -1.46 14.12 -14.79
N VAL A 64 -0.30 14.18 -14.14
CA VAL A 64 0.22 15.46 -13.62
C VAL A 64 0.68 16.36 -14.74
N GLY A 65 1.22 15.80 -15.82
CA GLY A 65 1.62 16.55 -17.02
C GLY A 65 0.45 17.13 -17.85
N GLU A 66 -0.80 16.72 -17.60
CA GLU A 66 -1.99 17.30 -18.20
C GLU A 66 -2.37 18.68 -17.62
N LEU A 67 -1.77 19.08 -16.49
CA LEU A 67 -1.97 20.39 -15.90
C LEU A 67 -1.34 21.49 -16.75
N GLU A 68 -2.11 22.55 -17.05
CA GLU A 68 -1.71 23.62 -17.98
C GLU A 68 -0.38 24.34 -17.62
N ASP A 69 -0.06 24.40 -16.32
CA ASP A 69 1.14 25.10 -15.81
C ASP A 69 2.31 24.13 -15.55
N VAL A 70 2.23 22.87 -15.96
CA VAL A 70 3.28 21.85 -15.76
C VAL A 70 3.98 21.54 -17.08
N GLU A 71 5.28 21.80 -17.15
CA GLU A 71 6.11 21.51 -18.33
C GLU A 71 6.91 20.21 -18.21
N ALA A 72 7.25 19.83 -16.95
CA ALA A 72 8.01 18.62 -16.70
C ALA A 72 7.53 17.92 -15.41
N VAL A 73 7.50 16.59 -15.46
CA VAL A 73 7.19 15.76 -14.27
C VAL A 73 8.28 14.72 -14.11
N GLU A 74 8.92 14.75 -12.96
CA GLU A 74 9.91 13.75 -12.57
C GLU A 74 9.37 12.87 -11.45
N VAL A 75 9.57 11.55 -11.58
CA VAL A 75 9.18 10.58 -10.57
C VAL A 75 10.42 9.86 -10.09
N GLN A 76 10.68 9.95 -8.80
CA GLN A 76 11.80 9.30 -8.14
C GLN A 76 11.29 8.23 -7.18
N PHE A 77 11.92 7.06 -7.20
CA PHE A 77 11.67 6.00 -6.22
C PHE A 77 12.74 6.03 -5.13
N ILE A 78 12.29 6.01 -3.88
CA ILE A 78 13.16 5.84 -2.71
C ILE A 78 12.76 4.60 -1.94
N TYR A 79 13.68 4.05 -1.16
CA TYR A 79 13.47 2.81 -0.39
C TYR A 79 13.88 2.97 1.07
N ASP A 80 14.27 4.17 1.45
CA ASP A 80 14.62 4.56 2.82
C ASP A 80 13.92 5.88 3.16
N PRO A 81 13.10 5.91 4.21
CA PRO A 81 12.72 4.80 5.11
C PRO A 81 11.92 3.72 4.38
N PRO A 82 11.87 2.46 4.90
CA PRO A 82 11.06 1.42 4.29
C PRO A 82 9.56 1.76 4.41
N TRP A 83 8.79 1.43 3.38
CA TRP A 83 7.34 1.58 3.42
C TRP A 83 6.73 0.70 4.53
N SER A 84 5.71 1.19 5.20
CA SER A 84 4.98 0.42 6.20
C SER A 84 3.47 0.51 5.98
N THR A 85 2.75 -0.50 6.47
CA THR A 85 1.28 -0.54 6.41
C THR A 85 0.59 0.58 7.20
N ASP A 86 1.33 1.26 8.08
CA ASP A 86 0.82 2.40 8.85
C ASP A 86 0.58 3.64 7.97
N ARG A 87 1.20 3.67 6.79
CA ARG A 87 1.04 4.74 5.79
C ARG A 87 -0.29 4.68 5.04
N ILE A 88 -0.94 3.51 5.05
CA ILE A 88 -2.25 3.34 4.41
C ILE A 88 -3.29 4.18 5.15
N THR A 89 -4.02 5.02 4.41
CA THR A 89 -5.07 5.86 4.99
C THR A 89 -6.22 5.03 5.56
N ASN A 90 -7.02 5.60 6.45
CA ASN A 90 -8.19 4.91 6.97
C ASN A 90 -9.20 4.57 5.87
N LYS A 91 -9.33 5.44 4.86
CA LYS A 91 -10.14 5.20 3.65
C LYS A 91 -9.56 4.01 2.88
N GLY A 92 -8.25 4.00 2.61
CA GLY A 92 -7.57 2.88 1.94
C GLY A 92 -7.73 1.56 2.67
N LYS A 93 -7.64 1.54 4.01
CA LYS A 93 -7.87 0.32 4.82
C LYS A 93 -9.32 -0.18 4.69
N ALA A 94 -10.30 0.71 4.70
CA ALA A 94 -11.70 0.36 4.52
C ALA A 94 -11.96 -0.19 3.11
N ASP A 95 -11.43 0.46 2.08
CA ASP A 95 -11.57 0.03 0.69
C ASP A 95 -10.90 -1.33 0.45
N LEU A 96 -9.70 -1.56 0.99
CA LEU A 96 -9.03 -2.87 0.94
C LEU A 96 -9.87 -3.96 1.60
N ALA A 97 -10.46 -3.68 2.77
CA ALA A 97 -11.29 -4.65 3.49
C ALA A 97 -12.53 -5.07 2.68
N THR A 98 -13.17 -4.15 1.93
CA THR A 98 -14.30 -4.49 1.05
C THR A 98 -13.91 -5.43 -0.09
N HIS A 99 -12.64 -5.49 -0.44
CA HIS A 99 -12.08 -6.40 -1.44
C HIS A 99 -11.41 -7.64 -0.82
N GLY A 100 -11.62 -7.86 0.48
CA GLY A 100 -11.07 -9.02 1.17
C GLY A 100 -9.57 -8.97 1.43
N ILE A 101 -9.01 -7.75 1.53
CA ILE A 101 -7.60 -7.54 1.84
C ILE A 101 -7.50 -6.90 3.23
N THR A 102 -6.92 -7.61 4.18
CA THR A 102 -6.70 -7.08 5.54
C THR A 102 -5.34 -6.42 5.66
N VAL A 103 -5.28 -5.37 6.47
CA VAL A 103 -4.03 -4.65 6.79
C VAL A 103 -3.64 -4.97 8.24
N PRO A 104 -2.36 -5.27 8.53
CA PRO A 104 -1.92 -5.44 9.91
C PRO A 104 -2.10 -4.14 10.70
N ASP A 105 -2.70 -4.22 11.89
CA ASP A 105 -2.72 -3.09 12.81
C ASP A 105 -1.33 -2.88 13.41
N GLY A 106 -0.89 -1.62 13.51
CA GLY A 106 0.44 -1.25 14.03
C GLY A 106 0.74 -1.72 15.45
N THR A 107 -0.29 -2.08 16.21
CA THR A 107 -0.22 -2.46 17.64
C THR A 107 0.34 -3.86 17.93
N SER A 108 0.58 -4.71 16.92
CA SER A 108 1.05 -6.09 17.14
C SER A 108 2.56 -6.30 16.92
N CYS A 109 3.38 -5.27 17.09
CA CYS A 109 4.83 -5.45 17.19
C CYS A 109 5.25 -5.61 18.67
N GLY A 110 4.93 -6.74 19.24
CA GLY A 110 5.54 -7.22 20.47
C GLY A 110 6.95 -7.73 20.22
N CYS A 111 7.84 -6.91 19.70
CA CYS A 111 9.26 -7.18 19.68
C CYS A 111 9.86 -6.84 21.05
N THR A 112 9.55 -7.62 22.07
CA THR A 112 10.42 -7.71 23.25
C THR A 112 11.56 -8.65 22.88
N SER A 113 12.73 -8.04 22.75
CA SER A 113 14.04 -8.66 22.61
C SER A 113 14.26 -9.84 23.57
N HIS A 114 14.97 -10.85 23.08
CA HIS A 114 15.66 -11.92 23.78
C HIS A 114 14.82 -13.10 24.24
N ALA A 115 14.55 -14.01 23.31
CA ALA A 115 14.71 -15.45 23.54
C ALA A 115 14.75 -16.15 22.18
N ILE A 116 15.69 -17.05 21.99
CA ILE A 116 15.72 -18.05 20.93
C ILE A 116 14.58 -19.03 21.24
N GLY A 117 13.38 -18.59 20.94
CA GLY A 117 12.17 -19.39 20.95
C GLY A 117 11.38 -18.95 19.74
N VAL A 118 11.16 -19.87 18.81
CA VAL A 118 10.23 -19.67 17.70
C VAL A 118 8.85 -19.51 18.34
N ASP A 119 8.48 -18.27 18.68
CA ASP A 119 7.13 -17.98 19.16
C ASP A 119 6.21 -18.02 17.92
N LEU A 120 5.69 -19.22 17.64
CA LEU A 120 4.64 -19.49 16.68
C LEU A 120 3.28 -18.98 17.21
N ARG A 121 3.24 -17.88 17.91
CA ARG A 121 1.98 -17.16 18.13
C ARG A 121 1.58 -16.52 16.82
N ILE A 122 0.94 -17.33 16.00
CA ILE A 122 0.11 -16.86 14.88
C ILE A 122 -0.97 -16.00 15.56
N THR A 123 -0.76 -14.69 15.62
CA THR A 123 -1.81 -13.78 16.03
C THR A 123 -2.98 -14.04 15.10
N ALA A 124 -4.09 -14.50 15.70
CA ALA A 124 -5.28 -14.79 14.94
C ALA A 124 -5.68 -13.55 14.13
N ILE A 125 -5.84 -13.74 12.83
CA ILE A 125 -6.15 -12.66 11.89
C ILE A 125 -7.66 -12.66 11.71
N ALA A 126 -8.33 -11.55 12.04
CA ALA A 126 -9.76 -11.45 11.84
C ALA A 126 -10.12 -11.55 10.34
N CYS A 127 -11.11 -12.35 10.03
CA CYS A 127 -11.65 -12.49 8.69
C CYS A 127 -12.38 -11.20 8.28
N PRO A 128 -12.11 -10.61 7.11
CA PRO A 128 -12.78 -9.38 6.67
C PRO A 128 -14.26 -9.57 6.36
N TRP A 129 -14.71 -10.83 6.18
CA TRP A 129 -16.08 -11.14 5.82
C TRP A 129 -17.01 -11.42 7.01
N CYS A 130 -16.48 -12.03 8.07
CA CYS A 130 -17.30 -12.46 9.22
C CYS A 130 -16.66 -12.20 10.58
N GLU A 131 -15.53 -11.49 10.60
CA GLU A 131 -14.76 -11.09 11.80
C GLU A 131 -14.27 -12.26 12.68
N SER A 132 -14.46 -13.50 12.24
CA SER A 132 -13.97 -14.68 12.95
C SER A 132 -12.44 -14.72 12.99
N ASN A 133 -11.87 -15.12 14.11
CA ASN A 133 -10.44 -15.37 14.28
C ASN A 133 -10.03 -16.80 13.90
N GLU A 134 -10.97 -17.65 13.47
CA GLU A 134 -10.70 -19.02 13.01
C GLU A 134 -10.15 -19.01 11.58
N THR A 135 -8.96 -18.47 11.42
CA THR A 135 -8.31 -18.29 10.13
C THR A 135 -6.99 -19.03 10.07
N THR A 136 -6.64 -19.52 8.88
CA THR A 136 -5.39 -20.23 8.62
C THR A 136 -4.64 -19.61 7.47
N LEU A 137 -3.31 -19.55 7.56
CA LEU A 137 -2.45 -19.16 6.45
C LEU A 137 -2.46 -20.29 5.41
N THR A 138 -2.92 -20.00 4.19
CA THR A 138 -2.91 -20.93 3.06
C THR A 138 -1.61 -20.83 2.27
N SER A 139 -1.16 -19.59 2.02
CA SER A 139 0.09 -19.33 1.30
C SER A 139 0.74 -18.05 1.83
N PRO A 140 2.07 -18.07 2.08
CA PRO A 140 2.81 -16.85 2.42
C PRO A 140 2.98 -15.91 1.22
N PHE A 141 2.59 -16.34 0.02
CA PHE A 141 2.65 -15.55 -1.20
C PHE A 141 1.25 -15.49 -1.82
N GLY A 142 0.77 -14.26 -2.04
CA GLY A 142 -0.47 -13.95 -2.75
C GLY A 142 -0.24 -13.70 -4.24
N PRO A 143 -1.22 -13.09 -4.92
CA PRO A 143 -1.08 -12.65 -6.32
C PRO A 143 0.10 -11.68 -6.49
N THR A 144 0.41 -10.92 -5.47
CA THR A 144 1.58 -10.03 -5.40
C THR A 144 2.46 -10.39 -4.21
N ARG A 145 3.74 -9.99 -4.25
CA ARG A 145 4.71 -10.32 -3.21
C ARG A 145 4.44 -9.64 -1.87
N CYS A 146 3.75 -8.51 -1.89
CA CYS A 146 3.37 -7.76 -0.68
C CYS A 146 2.18 -8.37 0.07
N ARG A 147 1.54 -9.45 -0.44
CA ARG A 147 0.36 -10.08 0.14
C ARG A 147 0.58 -11.56 0.46
N SER A 148 -0.20 -12.08 1.39
CA SER A 148 -0.34 -13.51 1.73
C SER A 148 -1.80 -13.93 1.58
N ILE A 149 -2.06 -15.23 1.41
CA ILE A 149 -3.40 -15.79 1.28
C ILE A 149 -3.77 -16.52 2.57
N HIS A 150 -4.96 -16.22 3.07
CA HIS A 150 -5.54 -16.81 4.26
C HIS A 150 -6.89 -17.43 3.93
N PHE A 151 -7.36 -18.33 4.78
CA PHE A 151 -8.67 -18.97 4.68
C PHE A 151 -9.39 -18.88 6.01
N CYS A 152 -10.65 -18.47 5.98
CA CYS A 152 -11.51 -18.47 7.16
C CYS A 152 -12.24 -19.82 7.29
N ASN A 153 -12.01 -20.53 8.39
CA ASN A 153 -12.65 -21.81 8.67
C ASN A 153 -14.14 -21.65 9.05
N SER A 154 -14.53 -20.46 9.51
CA SER A 154 -15.89 -20.13 9.93
C SER A 154 -16.81 -19.88 8.74
N CYS A 155 -16.53 -18.84 7.92
CA CYS A 155 -17.37 -18.51 6.75
C CYS A 155 -16.93 -19.19 5.44
N ARG A 156 -15.82 -19.93 5.46
CA ARG A 156 -15.30 -20.70 4.32
C ARG A 156 -14.86 -19.84 3.12
N GLN A 157 -14.45 -18.61 3.37
CA GLN A 157 -13.98 -17.68 2.35
C GLN A 157 -12.46 -17.48 2.43
N PRO A 158 -11.75 -17.43 1.29
CA PRO A 158 -10.39 -16.98 1.24
C PRO A 158 -10.35 -15.44 1.36
N PHE A 159 -9.23 -14.93 1.85
CA PHE A 159 -8.93 -13.51 1.88
C PHE A 159 -7.42 -13.28 1.84
N GLU A 160 -7.03 -12.06 1.57
CA GLU A 160 -5.63 -11.69 1.50
C GLU A 160 -5.23 -10.80 2.69
N ARG A 161 -3.94 -10.76 2.98
CA ARG A 161 -3.38 -9.88 4.01
C ARG A 161 -2.12 -9.22 3.50
N MET A 162 -2.03 -7.92 3.71
CA MET A 162 -0.80 -7.17 3.51
C MET A 162 0.29 -7.68 4.46
N LYS A 163 1.50 -7.85 3.95
CA LYS A 163 2.67 -8.18 4.78
C LYS A 163 3.20 -6.92 5.46
N LYS A 164 3.67 -7.04 6.68
CA LYS A 164 4.58 -6.04 7.24
C LYS A 164 5.90 -6.14 6.50
N VAL A 165 6.35 -5.03 5.98
CA VAL A 165 7.68 -4.87 5.39
C VAL A 165 8.59 -4.25 6.42
#